data_3f1856ca074b178ca8fb707a7e793913
#
_entry.id   3f1856ca074b178ca8fb707a7e793913
#
_cell.length_a   1.000
_cell.length_b   1.000
_cell.length_c   1.000
_cell.angle_alpha   90.00
_cell.angle_beta   90.00
_cell.angle_gamma   90.00
#
_symmetry.space_group_name_H-M   'P 1'
#
loop_
_entity.id
_entity.type
_entity.pdbx_description
1 polymer ?
#
loop_
_entity_poly.entity_id
_entity_poly.type
_entity_poly.pdbx_seq_one_letter_code
_entity_poly.pdbx_strand_id
1 'polypeptide(L)'
;MEQIQYIGLEQLNDEEKDTLNRLSTEYYEKIKRTLKNETTIIVHVKEHKKTGDRKKYSVHIRVQAPTKPFDSEKADWELAKVIHESFKDLERQIQHRLHTDDQANKPRMKAKTQSQQR
;
A
#
# COMPACT_ATOMS: atom_id res chain seq x y z
N MET A 1 -13.94 14.76 2.26
CA MET A 1 -14.53 13.43 2.23
C MET A 1 -13.45 12.37 2.34
N GLU A 2 -13.71 11.39 3.18
CA GLU A 2 -12.72 10.37 3.42
C GLU A 2 -12.63 9.40 2.27
N GLN A 3 -11.42 9.12 1.84
CA GLN A 3 -11.18 8.18 0.77
C GLN A 3 -10.51 6.91 1.29
N ILE A 4 -10.55 6.69 2.59
CA ILE A 4 -10.02 5.49 3.20
C ILE A 4 -11.17 4.71 3.81
N GLN A 5 -11.31 3.46 3.40
CA GLN A 5 -12.32 2.57 3.94
C GLN A 5 -11.64 1.49 4.75
N TYR A 6 -12.21 1.17 5.89
CA TYR A 6 -11.64 0.15 6.77
C TYR A 6 -12.60 -1.02 6.90
N ILE A 7 -12.03 -2.23 6.86
CA ILE A 7 -12.79 -3.46 7.09
C ILE A 7 -12.08 -4.22 8.19
N GLY A 8 -12.85 -4.65 9.18
CA GLY A 8 -12.30 -5.46 10.26
C GLY A 8 -11.89 -4.67 11.49
N LEU A 9 -12.30 -3.39 11.58
CA LEU A 9 -11.94 -2.56 12.73
C LEU A 9 -12.45 -3.12 14.05
N GLU A 10 -13.55 -3.86 14.01
CA GLU A 10 -14.12 -4.40 15.23
C GLU A 10 -13.19 -5.36 15.94
N GLN A 11 -12.16 -5.85 15.24
CA GLN A 11 -11.19 -6.75 15.85
C GLN A 11 -10.11 -6.02 16.62
N LEU A 12 -10.05 -4.70 16.51
CA LEU A 12 -9.00 -3.90 17.12
C LEU A 12 -9.51 -3.14 18.33
N ASN A 13 -8.62 -2.90 19.29
CA ASN A 13 -8.96 -2.03 20.39
C ASN A 13 -8.76 -0.56 19.97
N ASP A 14 -9.09 0.36 20.86
CA ASP A 14 -9.06 1.78 20.54
C ASP A 14 -7.67 2.26 20.16
N GLU A 15 -6.66 1.79 20.89
CA GLU A 15 -5.29 2.19 20.65
C GLU A 15 -4.83 1.70 19.27
N GLU A 16 -5.20 0.47 18.95
CA GLU A 16 -4.85 -0.10 17.65
C GLU A 16 -5.55 0.62 16.51
N LYS A 17 -6.80 1.00 16.73
CA LYS A 17 -7.54 1.77 15.72
C LYS A 17 -6.88 3.12 15.47
N ASP A 18 -6.43 3.77 16.54
CA ASP A 18 -5.77 5.06 16.42
C ASP A 18 -4.48 4.92 15.60
N THR A 19 -3.70 3.88 15.90
CA THR A 19 -2.47 3.62 15.16
C THR A 19 -2.74 3.40 13.69
N LEU A 20 -3.73 2.55 13.39
CA LEU A 20 -4.07 2.25 12.02
C LEU A 20 -4.54 3.51 11.29
N ASN A 21 -5.41 4.28 11.92
CA ASN A 21 -5.94 5.47 11.29
C ASN A 21 -4.85 6.52 11.02
N ARG A 22 -3.99 6.73 12.00
CA ARG A 22 -2.93 7.73 11.86
C ARG A 22 -1.96 7.35 10.74
N LEU A 23 -1.50 6.11 10.75
CA LEU A 23 -0.55 5.67 9.73
C LEU A 23 -1.19 5.62 8.35
N SER A 24 -2.42 5.13 8.28
CA SER A 24 -3.11 5.06 6.99
C SER A 24 -3.31 6.43 6.39
N THR A 25 -3.64 7.41 7.23
CA THR A 25 -3.85 8.77 6.74
C THR A 25 -2.55 9.37 6.21
N GLU A 26 -1.45 9.15 6.91
CA GLU A 26 -0.16 9.65 6.48
C GLU A 26 0.24 9.06 5.12
N TYR A 27 0.07 7.76 4.97
CA TYR A 27 0.41 7.12 3.70
C TYR A 27 -0.55 7.50 2.59
N TYR A 28 -1.83 7.64 2.94
CA TYR A 28 -2.83 8.05 1.96
C TYR A 28 -2.46 9.37 1.31
N GLU A 29 -2.01 10.35 2.11
CA GLU A 29 -1.63 11.64 1.57
C GLU A 29 -0.46 11.52 0.60
N LYS A 30 0.50 10.67 0.93
CA LYS A 30 1.64 10.44 0.06
C LYS A 30 1.22 9.80 -1.26
N ILE A 31 0.39 8.77 -1.17
CA ILE A 31 -0.05 8.03 -2.35
C ILE A 31 -0.89 8.92 -3.24
N LYS A 32 -1.80 9.67 -2.66
CA LYS A 32 -2.65 10.57 -3.42
C LYS A 32 -1.81 11.60 -4.16
N ARG A 33 -0.79 12.14 -3.49
CA ARG A 33 0.08 13.13 -4.09
C ARG A 33 0.87 12.54 -5.24
N THR A 34 1.33 11.31 -5.06
CA THR A 34 2.11 10.63 -6.10
C THR A 34 1.27 10.31 -7.32
N LEU A 35 0.08 9.79 -7.11
CA LEU A 35 -0.79 9.40 -8.22
C LEU A 35 -1.47 10.57 -8.89
N LYS A 36 -1.66 11.67 -8.15
CA LYS A 36 -2.28 12.88 -8.67
C LYS A 36 -3.68 12.65 -9.23
N ASN A 37 -4.37 11.68 -8.67
CA ASN A 37 -5.71 11.31 -9.09
C ASN A 37 -6.57 11.06 -7.87
N GLU A 38 -7.87 11.01 -8.09
CA GLU A 38 -8.77 10.55 -7.05
C GLU A 38 -8.43 9.11 -6.73
N THR A 39 -8.21 8.84 -5.46
CA THR A 39 -7.71 7.56 -5.03
C THR A 39 -8.50 7.12 -3.81
N THR A 40 -8.95 5.88 -3.81
CA THR A 40 -9.60 5.28 -2.67
C THR A 40 -8.72 4.16 -2.16
N ILE A 41 -8.52 4.11 -0.85
CA ILE A 41 -7.75 3.05 -0.22
C ILE A 41 -8.69 2.24 0.66
N ILE A 42 -8.61 0.93 0.50
CA ILE A 42 -9.38 0.01 1.34
C ILE A 42 -8.38 -0.76 2.19
N VAL A 43 -8.53 -0.64 3.50
CA VAL A 43 -7.64 -1.29 4.47
C VAL A 43 -8.42 -2.37 5.16
N HIS A 44 -8.05 -3.62 4.93
CA HIS A 44 -8.70 -4.77 5.55
C HIS A 44 -7.75 -5.36 6.56
N VAL A 45 -8.16 -5.36 7.82
CA VAL A 45 -7.36 -5.84 8.94
C VAL A 45 -7.98 -7.11 9.49
N LYS A 46 -7.12 -8.10 9.73
CA LYS A 46 -7.54 -9.34 10.39
C LYS A 46 -6.62 -9.65 11.54
N GLU A 47 -7.21 -10.07 12.63
CA GLU A 47 -6.47 -10.60 13.76
C GLU A 47 -6.53 -12.11 13.64
N HIS A 48 -5.35 -12.75 13.58
CA HIS A 48 -5.33 -14.18 13.33
C HIS A 48 -5.17 -14.99 14.58
N LYS A 49 -3.94 -15.16 14.96
CA LYS A 49 -3.58 -16.06 16.01
C LYS A 49 -3.26 -15.31 17.25
N LYS A 50 -3.51 -15.99 18.37
CA LYS A 50 -3.07 -15.51 19.66
C LYS A 50 -2.16 -16.55 20.24
N THR A 51 -1.01 -16.11 20.73
CA THR A 51 -0.12 -16.98 21.47
C THR A 51 0.27 -16.21 22.72
N GLY A 52 -0.28 -16.64 23.85
CA GLY A 52 -0.11 -15.87 25.06
C GLY A 52 -0.76 -14.51 24.90
N ASP A 53 0.01 -13.46 25.10
CA ASP A 53 -0.46 -12.08 24.96
C ASP A 53 -0.26 -11.51 23.57
N ARG A 54 0.30 -12.31 22.65
CA ARG A 54 0.62 -11.83 21.33
C ARG A 54 -0.47 -12.15 20.34
N LYS A 55 -0.69 -11.25 19.41
CA LYS A 55 -1.62 -11.44 18.32
C LYS A 55 -0.89 -11.27 17.00
N LYS A 56 -1.31 -12.03 16.02
CA LYS A 56 -0.77 -11.87 14.69
C LYS A 56 -1.80 -11.12 13.85
N TYR A 57 -1.34 -10.09 13.16
CA TYR A 57 -2.21 -9.25 12.34
C TYR A 57 -1.92 -9.47 10.87
N SER A 58 -2.96 -9.43 10.08
CA SER A 58 -2.84 -9.46 8.63
C SER A 58 -3.48 -8.18 8.11
N VAL A 59 -2.79 -7.50 7.22
CA VAL A 59 -3.30 -6.26 6.65
C VAL A 59 -3.26 -6.38 5.14
N HIS A 60 -4.42 -6.25 4.53
CA HIS A 60 -4.56 -6.25 3.08
C HIS A 60 -5.01 -4.85 2.67
N ILE A 61 -4.23 -4.20 1.84
CA ILE A 61 -4.53 -2.84 1.42
C ILE A 61 -4.68 -2.82 -0.09
N ARG A 62 -5.78 -2.23 -0.53
CA ARG A 62 -6.04 -2.09 -1.95
C ARG A 62 -6.16 -0.62 -2.29
N VAL A 63 -5.39 -0.18 -3.28
CA VAL A 63 -5.46 1.19 -3.76
C VAL A 63 -6.21 1.17 -5.09
N GLN A 64 -7.35 1.86 -5.09
CA GLN A 64 -8.16 1.98 -6.31
C GLN A 64 -7.88 3.32 -6.94
N ALA A 65 -7.44 3.29 -8.18
CA ALA A 65 -7.15 4.47 -8.96
C ALA A 65 -7.81 4.30 -10.33
N PRO A 66 -7.89 5.38 -11.11
CA PRO A 66 -8.55 5.26 -12.42
C PRO A 66 -7.91 4.25 -13.35
N THR A 67 -6.63 3.96 -13.15
CA THR A 67 -5.96 2.95 -13.96
C THR A 67 -6.13 1.59 -13.26
N LYS A 68 -5.04 0.85 -13.12
CA LYS A 68 -5.11 -0.45 -12.46
C LYS A 68 -4.98 -0.31 -10.96
N PRO A 69 -5.62 -1.18 -10.21
CA PRO A 69 -5.46 -1.14 -8.76
C PRO A 69 -4.10 -1.69 -8.33
N PHE A 70 -3.74 -1.33 -7.11
CA PHE A 70 -2.55 -1.88 -6.47
C PHE A 70 -3.00 -2.64 -5.22
N ASP A 71 -2.31 -3.71 -4.90
CA ASP A 71 -2.64 -4.54 -3.75
C ASP A 71 -1.39 -4.89 -2.97
N SER A 72 -1.53 -4.97 -1.66
CA SER A 72 -0.47 -5.48 -0.81
C SER A 72 -1.08 -6.21 0.36
N GLU A 73 -0.50 -7.34 0.72
CA GLU A 73 -0.95 -8.10 1.87
C GLU A 73 0.26 -8.56 2.65
N LYS A 74 0.29 -8.23 3.94
CA LYS A 74 1.38 -8.60 4.82
C LYS A 74 0.82 -9.08 6.14
N ALA A 75 1.63 -9.81 6.88
CA ALA A 75 1.25 -10.29 8.21
C ALA A 75 2.45 -10.15 9.13
N ASP A 76 2.18 -9.79 10.36
CA ASP A 76 3.24 -9.63 11.36
C ASP A 76 2.61 -9.64 12.75
N TRP A 77 3.45 -9.80 13.75
CA TRP A 77 3.00 -9.78 15.14
C TRP A 77 2.90 -8.38 15.70
N GLU A 78 3.41 -7.38 14.98
CA GLU A 78 3.32 -5.98 15.38
C GLU A 78 2.46 -5.24 14.40
N LEU A 79 1.41 -4.60 14.90
CA LEU A 79 0.46 -3.92 14.03
C LEU A 79 1.10 -2.77 13.26
N ALA A 80 1.83 -1.90 13.95
CA ALA A 80 2.46 -0.77 13.28
C ALA A 80 3.42 -1.24 12.19
N LYS A 81 4.16 -2.29 12.47
CA LYS A 81 5.12 -2.82 11.51
C LYS A 81 4.44 -3.35 10.26
N VAL A 82 3.35 -4.12 10.44
CA VAL A 82 2.67 -4.68 9.28
C VAL A 82 2.01 -3.58 8.45
N ILE A 83 1.53 -2.52 9.09
CA ILE A 83 0.95 -1.40 8.37
C ILE A 83 2.02 -0.72 7.54
N HIS A 84 3.17 -0.43 8.14
CA HIS A 84 4.28 0.20 7.41
C HIS A 84 4.73 -0.66 6.24
N GLU A 85 4.90 -1.96 6.47
CA GLU A 85 5.37 -2.85 5.41
C GLU A 85 4.38 -2.93 4.26
N SER A 86 3.09 -2.96 4.57
CA SER A 86 2.07 -3.02 3.55
C SER A 86 2.06 -1.78 2.69
N PHE A 87 2.11 -0.61 3.32
CA PHE A 87 2.10 0.64 2.57
C PHE A 87 3.40 0.86 1.80
N LYS A 88 4.53 0.46 2.37
CA LYS A 88 5.80 0.61 1.66
C LYS A 88 5.83 -0.29 0.43
N ASP A 89 5.24 -1.47 0.53
CA ASP A 89 5.12 -2.34 -0.63
C ASP A 89 4.28 -1.68 -1.71
N LEU A 90 3.17 -1.05 -1.32
CA LEU A 90 2.34 -0.32 -2.28
C LEU A 90 3.10 0.82 -2.92
N GLU A 91 3.87 1.56 -2.14
CA GLU A 91 4.65 2.66 -2.68
C GLU A 91 5.65 2.15 -3.71
N ARG A 92 6.28 1.02 -3.44
CA ARG A 92 7.21 0.43 -4.40
C ARG A 92 6.50 0.01 -5.68
N GLN A 93 5.30 -0.57 -5.56
CA GLN A 93 4.53 -0.96 -6.73
C GLN A 93 4.14 0.24 -7.57
N ILE A 94 3.74 1.32 -6.91
CA ILE A 94 3.33 2.54 -7.59
C ILE A 94 4.52 3.16 -8.30
N GLN A 95 5.66 3.26 -7.62
CA GLN A 95 6.85 3.82 -8.23
C GLN A 95 7.31 2.98 -9.40
N HIS A 96 7.26 1.67 -9.25
CA HIS A 96 7.65 0.78 -10.33
C HIS A 96 6.77 0.99 -11.56
N ARG A 97 5.46 1.09 -11.37
CA ARG A 97 4.56 1.29 -12.49
C ARG A 97 4.77 2.63 -13.17
N LEU A 98 4.95 3.68 -12.38
CA LEU A 98 5.17 5.01 -12.94
C LEU A 98 6.47 5.03 -13.74
N HIS A 99 7.49 4.39 -13.22
CA HIS A 99 8.76 4.32 -13.92
C HIS A 99 8.62 3.54 -15.24
N THR A 100 7.89 2.45 -15.19
CA THR A 100 7.67 1.64 -16.40
C THR A 100 6.87 2.40 -17.44
N ASP A 101 5.83 3.11 -16.99
CA ASP A 101 5.01 3.89 -17.91
C ASP A 101 5.83 5.00 -18.56
N ASP A 102 6.69 5.65 -17.78
CA ASP A 102 7.58 6.67 -18.32
C ASP A 102 8.47 6.11 -19.41
N GLN A 103 9.04 4.95 -19.15
CA GLN A 103 9.91 4.31 -20.14
C GLN A 103 9.15 3.93 -21.39
N ALA A 104 7.93 3.46 -21.22
CA ALA A 104 7.10 3.09 -22.37
C ALA A 104 6.75 4.28 -23.22
N ASN A 105 6.63 5.45 -22.63
CA ASN A 105 6.26 6.65 -23.34
C ASN A 105 7.43 7.38 -23.95
N LYS A 106 8.66 7.01 -23.60
CA LYS A 106 9.83 7.65 -24.16
C LYS A 106 10.15 7.09 -25.54
N PRO A 107 10.63 7.93 -26.45
CA PRO A 107 11.08 7.39 -27.73
C PRO A 107 12.22 6.40 -27.51
N ARG A 108 12.21 5.32 -28.26
CA ARG A 108 13.27 4.33 -28.15
C ARG A 108 14.52 4.90 -28.72
N MET A 109 15.50 4.92 -27.93
CA MET A 109 16.78 5.27 -28.46
C MET A 109 17.53 4.08 -28.75
N LYS A 110 17.84 3.68 -29.14
CA LYS A 110 18.33 2.72 -29.03
C LYS A 110 18.44 1.75 -29.14
N ALA A 111 18.67 1.62 -29.38
CA ALA A 111 18.56 0.86 -29.26
C ALA A 111 19.32 0.15 -28.67
N LYS A 112 19.85 0.23 -28.69
CA LYS A 112 20.24 -0.16 -28.12
C LYS A 112 20.81 -0.60 -27.62
N THR A 113 21.22 -0.94 -27.72
CA THR A 113 21.43 -1.18 -27.03
C THR A 113 21.78 -1.65 -26.43
N GLN A 114 21.99 -2.24 -26.67
CA GLN A 114 21.89 -2.48 -26.07
C GLN A 114 22.20 -2.82 -25.48
N SER A 115 22.69 -3.31 -25.89
CA SER A 115 22.61 -3.36 -25.41
C SER A 115 23.01 -3.52 -24.78
N GLN A 116 23.38 -3.92 -25.13
CA GLN A 116 23.25 -3.74 -24.67
C GLN A 116 23.32 -3.83 -24.01
N GLN A 117 23.76 -4.30 -24.33
CA GLN A 117 23.37 -4.13 -23.94
C GLN A 117 23.28 -4.41 -23.36
N ARG A 118 23.90 -4.93 -23.71
CA ARG A 118 23.48 -5.00 -23.53
C ARG A 118 23.35 -5.00 -23.24
#